data_e8d9bf7ab3d80fb411960132f97cfed8
#
_entry.id   e8d9bf7ab3d80fb411960132f97cfed8
#
_cell.length_a   1.000
_cell.length_b   1.000
_cell.length_c   1.000
_cell.angle_alpha   90.00
_cell.angle_beta   90.00
_cell.angle_gamma   90.00
#
_symmetry.space_group_name_H-M   'P 1'
#
loop_
_entity.id
_entity.type
_entity.pdbx_description
1 polymer ?
#
loop_
_entity_poly.entity_id
_entity_poly.type
_entity_poly.pdbx_seq_one_letter_code
_entity_poly.pdbx_strand_id
1 'polypeptide(L)'
;MTELTWTKWTLPPKKPHDAPVLRPAWQRAGLCLGHLTLGAGLATLLFIARSRVVRILHVFSSSSGGGAPTKQLLIAGAHTGSKARGAVVPFARTRLEPGRDKTEVILRIEDVRGHWWIGLTHVRLRGTPVSAARMRDALLAEWGVRKSSLHGGDLGPDLGRWKSGPVLENW
;
A
#
# COMPACT_ATOMS: atom_id res chain seq x y z
N MET A 1 0.65 11.90 24.25
CA MET A 1 0.53 13.36 23.99
C MET A 1 -0.69 13.99 24.65
N THR A 2 -1.87 13.38 24.60
CA THR A 2 -3.11 13.92 25.21
C THR A 2 -3.01 14.14 26.71
N GLU A 3 -2.33 13.26 27.45
CA GLU A 3 -2.14 13.38 28.90
C GLU A 3 -1.30 14.60 29.27
N LEU A 4 -0.21 14.85 28.55
CA LEU A 4 0.63 16.03 28.75
C LEU A 4 -0.12 17.34 28.48
N THR A 5 -0.97 17.34 27.45
CA THR A 5 -1.82 18.50 27.13
C THR A 5 -2.84 18.75 28.23
N TRP A 6 -3.45 17.69 28.77
CA TRP A 6 -4.47 17.79 29.79
C TRP A 6 -3.92 18.30 31.13
N THR A 7 -2.73 17.82 31.51
CA THR A 7 -2.16 18.07 32.83
C THR A 7 -1.18 19.23 32.89
N LYS A 8 -0.49 19.56 31.78
CA LYS A 8 0.62 20.52 31.79
C LYS A 8 0.44 21.72 30.89
N TRP A 9 -0.67 21.83 30.15
CA TRP A 9 -0.89 22.98 29.27
C TRP A 9 -1.37 24.19 30.07
N THR A 10 -0.41 25.05 30.42
CA THR A 10 -0.60 26.22 31.28
C THR A 10 -0.60 27.53 30.47
N LEU A 11 -1.18 28.58 31.06
CA LEU A 11 -1.01 29.94 30.60
C LEU A 11 0.37 30.46 31.02
N PRO A 12 1.02 31.34 30.22
CA PRO A 12 2.24 31.98 30.65
C PRO A 12 1.99 32.78 31.94
N PRO A 13 2.88 32.73 32.94
CA PRO A 13 2.72 33.46 34.18
C PRO A 13 2.74 34.97 33.91
N LYS A 14 1.84 35.72 34.53
CA LYS A 14 1.75 37.18 34.39
C LYS A 14 2.89 37.90 35.09
N LYS A 15 3.47 37.29 36.13
CA LYS A 15 4.63 37.79 36.89
C LYS A 15 5.63 36.65 37.06
N PRO A 16 6.94 36.95 37.20
CA PRO A 16 7.99 35.92 37.28
C PRO A 16 7.86 34.95 38.47
N HIS A 17 7.07 35.26 39.48
CA HIS A 17 6.84 34.41 40.66
C HIS A 17 5.45 33.81 40.75
N ASP A 18 4.60 34.02 39.74
CA ASP A 18 3.25 33.46 39.75
C ASP A 18 3.30 31.95 39.40
N ALA A 19 2.51 31.16 40.11
CA ALA A 19 2.35 29.74 39.79
C ALA A 19 1.67 29.58 38.41
N PRO A 20 2.10 28.59 37.60
CA PRO A 20 1.49 28.37 36.31
C PRO A 20 0.03 27.92 36.43
N VAL A 21 -0.88 28.66 35.80
CA VAL A 21 -2.32 28.39 35.83
C VAL A 21 -2.69 27.55 34.61
N LEU A 22 -3.40 26.43 34.83
CA LEU A 22 -3.91 25.59 33.76
C LEU A 22 -4.89 26.38 32.90
N ARG A 23 -4.83 26.14 31.58
CA ARG A 23 -5.81 26.71 30.66
C ARG A 23 -7.22 26.17 30.93
N PRO A 24 -8.28 26.90 30.54
CA PRO A 24 -9.65 26.45 30.70
C PRO A 24 -9.90 25.05 30.17
N ALA A 25 -10.70 24.24 30.85
CA ALA A 25 -10.94 22.85 30.54
C ALA A 25 -11.40 22.63 29.09
N TRP A 26 -12.25 23.53 28.57
CA TRP A 26 -12.75 23.44 27.19
C TRP A 26 -11.63 23.58 26.13
N GLN A 27 -10.62 24.44 26.37
CA GLN A 27 -9.47 24.55 25.45
C GLN A 27 -8.61 23.28 25.46
N ARG A 28 -8.38 22.73 26.66
CA ARG A 28 -7.65 21.47 26.82
C ARG A 28 -8.37 20.31 26.16
N ALA A 29 -9.70 20.23 26.34
CA ALA A 29 -10.54 19.24 25.70
C ALA A 29 -10.53 19.37 24.16
N GLY A 30 -10.65 20.60 23.65
CA GLY A 30 -10.60 20.86 22.20
C GLY A 30 -9.27 20.44 21.57
N LEU A 31 -8.14 20.75 22.23
CA LEU A 31 -6.83 20.35 21.74
C LEU A 31 -6.62 18.82 21.80
N CYS A 32 -7.05 18.19 22.88
CA CYS A 32 -7.01 16.72 22.99
C CYS A 32 -7.85 16.04 21.90
N LEU A 33 -9.05 16.53 21.65
CA LEU A 33 -9.92 16.02 20.59
C LEU A 33 -9.27 16.22 19.20
N GLY A 34 -8.66 17.37 18.96
CA GLY A 34 -7.90 17.65 17.73
C GLY A 34 -6.76 16.65 17.50
N HIS A 35 -5.97 16.35 18.52
CA HIS A 35 -4.91 15.33 18.42
C HIS A 35 -5.45 13.92 18.16
N LEU A 36 -6.56 13.55 18.81
CA LEU A 36 -7.18 12.25 18.61
C LEU A 36 -7.73 12.10 17.19
N THR A 37 -8.44 13.11 16.67
CA THR A 37 -8.97 13.09 15.31
C THR A 37 -7.87 13.05 14.26
N LEU A 38 -6.80 13.83 14.44
CA LEU A 38 -5.64 13.80 13.56
C LEU A 38 -4.95 12.44 13.60
N GLY A 39 -4.72 11.89 14.78
CA GLY A 39 -4.12 10.56 14.95
C GLY A 39 -4.95 9.45 14.33
N ALA A 40 -6.27 9.46 14.55
CA ALA A 40 -7.19 8.50 13.93
C ALA A 40 -7.23 8.64 12.41
N GLY A 41 -7.22 9.88 11.89
CA GLY A 41 -7.17 10.14 10.45
C GLY A 41 -5.89 9.59 9.81
N LEU A 42 -4.73 9.87 10.38
CA LEU A 42 -3.44 9.33 9.90
C LEU A 42 -3.40 7.80 9.97
N ALA A 43 -3.86 7.22 11.07
CA ALA A 43 -3.94 5.76 11.21
C ALA A 43 -4.82 5.15 10.12
N THR A 44 -5.98 5.74 9.85
CA THR A 44 -6.90 5.27 8.79
C THR A 44 -6.25 5.33 7.42
N LEU A 45 -5.56 6.43 7.08
CA LEU A 45 -4.84 6.57 5.82
C LEU A 45 -3.74 5.50 5.66
N LEU A 46 -2.97 5.24 6.71
CA LEU A 46 -1.95 4.19 6.71
C LEU A 46 -2.56 2.79 6.53
N PHE A 47 -3.69 2.52 7.17
CA PHE A 47 -4.40 1.26 7.00
C PHE A 47 -4.90 1.07 5.57
N ILE A 48 -5.50 2.10 4.96
CA ILE A 48 -5.95 2.07 3.57
C ILE A 48 -4.77 1.84 2.62
N ALA A 49 -3.68 2.58 2.78
CA ALA A 49 -2.48 2.40 1.97
C ALA A 49 -1.91 0.98 2.08
N ARG A 50 -1.82 0.44 3.30
CA ARG A 50 -1.29 -0.90 3.55
C ARG A 50 -2.22 -2.02 3.06
N SER A 51 -3.52 -1.78 2.95
CA SER A 51 -4.49 -2.80 2.51
C SER A 51 -4.26 -3.27 1.06
N ARG A 52 -3.54 -2.49 0.27
CA ARG A 52 -3.23 -2.80 -1.13
C ARG A 52 -1.86 -3.44 -1.37
N VAL A 53 -1.14 -3.79 -0.30
CA VAL A 53 0.12 -4.52 -0.39
C VAL A 53 -0.17 -6.02 -0.42
N VAL A 54 0.25 -6.68 -1.48
CA VAL A 54 0.12 -8.13 -1.62
C VAL A 54 1.21 -8.82 -0.81
N ARG A 55 0.80 -9.72 0.06
CA ARG A 55 1.72 -10.55 0.85
C ARG A 55 1.91 -11.93 0.27
N ILE A 56 0.82 -12.51 -0.25
CA ILE A 56 0.81 -13.85 -0.80
C ILE A 56 0.09 -13.81 -2.15
N LEU A 57 0.74 -14.36 -3.17
CA LEU A 57 0.21 -14.49 -4.51
C LEU A 57 0.33 -15.96 -4.92
N HIS A 58 -0.79 -16.62 -5.18
CA HIS A 58 -0.82 -17.96 -5.71
C HIS A 58 -1.53 -18.01 -7.05
N VAL A 59 -0.87 -18.57 -8.06
CA VAL A 59 -1.48 -18.91 -9.35
C VAL A 59 -1.81 -20.39 -9.31
N PHE A 60 -3.06 -20.74 -9.53
CA PHE A 60 -3.50 -22.13 -9.57
C PHE A 60 -4.48 -22.34 -10.72
N SER A 61 -4.54 -23.59 -11.20
CA SER A 61 -5.51 -23.99 -12.21
C SER A 61 -6.70 -24.63 -11.53
N SER A 62 -7.88 -24.11 -11.79
CA SER A 62 -9.13 -24.69 -11.29
C SER A 62 -9.84 -25.35 -12.44
N SER A 63 -10.10 -26.65 -12.32
CA SER A 63 -10.98 -27.40 -13.21
C SER A 63 -12.33 -27.55 -12.52
N SER A 64 -13.24 -26.65 -12.77
CA SER A 64 -14.61 -26.78 -12.25
C SER A 64 -15.48 -27.43 -13.33
N GLY A 65 -15.91 -28.68 -13.10
CA GLY A 65 -17.03 -29.28 -13.80
C GLY A 65 -16.85 -29.59 -15.29
N GLY A 66 -15.69 -30.16 -15.73
CA GLY A 66 -15.53 -30.67 -17.07
C GLY A 66 -15.21 -29.66 -18.20
N GLY A 67 -15.01 -28.40 -17.85
CA GLY A 67 -14.53 -27.34 -18.73
C GLY A 67 -12.99 -27.28 -18.79
N ALA A 68 -12.46 -26.53 -19.77
CA ALA A 68 -11.02 -26.28 -19.85
C ALA A 68 -10.49 -25.66 -18.51
N PRO A 69 -9.29 -26.08 -18.05
CA PRO A 69 -8.73 -25.58 -16.81
C PRO A 69 -8.52 -24.06 -16.88
N THR A 70 -9.22 -23.31 -16.04
CA THR A 70 -9.07 -21.87 -15.95
C THR A 70 -8.04 -21.51 -14.90
N LYS A 71 -7.06 -20.67 -15.28
CA LYS A 71 -6.10 -20.12 -14.34
C LYS A 71 -6.79 -19.12 -13.42
N GLN A 72 -6.57 -19.26 -12.13
CA GLN A 72 -7.07 -18.36 -11.10
C GLN A 72 -5.92 -17.83 -10.25
N LEU A 73 -6.10 -16.64 -9.71
CA LEU A 73 -5.14 -15.94 -8.89
C LEU A 73 -5.72 -15.73 -7.48
N LEU A 74 -5.07 -16.27 -6.46
CA LEU A 74 -5.38 -15.98 -5.07
C LEU A 74 -4.46 -14.85 -4.60
N ILE A 75 -5.07 -13.76 -4.15
CA ILE A 75 -4.37 -12.57 -3.65
C ILE A 75 -4.70 -12.43 -2.17
N ALA A 76 -3.69 -12.51 -1.32
CA ALA A 76 -3.82 -12.21 0.10
C ALA A 76 -3.04 -10.94 0.45
N GLY A 77 -3.74 -9.96 0.99
CA GLY A 77 -3.17 -8.69 1.42
C GLY A 77 -2.47 -8.79 2.78
N ALA A 78 -1.80 -7.70 3.17
CA ALA A 78 -1.07 -7.63 4.44
C ALA A 78 -1.96 -7.78 5.70
N HIS A 79 -3.26 -7.53 5.58
CA HIS A 79 -4.23 -7.68 6.68
C HIS A 79 -4.84 -9.07 6.78
N THR A 80 -4.61 -9.91 5.77
CA THR A 80 -5.11 -11.28 5.80
C THR A 80 -4.22 -12.08 6.72
N GLY A 81 -4.74 -12.48 7.89
CA GLY A 81 -3.98 -13.30 8.84
C GLY A 81 -3.49 -14.61 8.21
N SER A 82 -2.74 -15.39 8.98
CA SER A 82 -2.09 -16.65 8.54
C SER A 82 -3.05 -17.69 7.93
N LYS A 83 -4.35 -17.57 8.20
CA LYS A 83 -5.39 -18.37 7.54
C LYS A 83 -5.74 -17.66 6.24
N ALA A 84 -5.10 -18.07 5.16
CA ALA A 84 -5.14 -17.51 3.80
C ALA A 84 -6.57 -17.27 3.24
N ARG A 85 -7.27 -16.28 3.77
CA ARG A 85 -8.48 -15.73 3.17
C ARG A 85 -8.04 -14.65 2.19
N GLY A 86 -7.86 -15.02 0.93
CA GLY A 86 -7.53 -14.08 -0.13
C GLY A 86 -8.71 -13.90 -1.07
N ALA A 87 -8.64 -12.86 -1.89
CA ALA A 87 -9.54 -12.70 -3.02
C ALA A 87 -9.10 -13.64 -4.14
N VAL A 88 -10.03 -14.43 -4.66
CA VAL A 88 -9.79 -15.26 -5.85
C VAL A 88 -10.30 -14.48 -7.05
N VAL A 89 -9.42 -14.28 -8.03
CA VAL A 89 -9.69 -13.52 -9.25
C VAL A 89 -9.30 -14.35 -10.46
N PRO A 90 -10.09 -14.36 -11.55
CA PRO A 90 -9.67 -14.97 -12.80
C PRO A 90 -8.37 -14.36 -13.31
N PHE A 91 -7.39 -15.18 -13.64
CA PHE A 91 -6.08 -14.72 -14.11
C PHE A 91 -6.18 -13.82 -15.35
N ALA A 92 -7.12 -14.13 -16.25
CA ALA A 92 -7.38 -13.36 -17.47
C ALA A 92 -7.79 -11.90 -17.21
N ARG A 93 -8.35 -11.59 -16.03
CA ARG A 93 -8.74 -10.24 -15.63
C ARG A 93 -7.63 -9.50 -14.88
N THR A 94 -6.43 -10.02 -14.88
CA THR A 94 -5.31 -9.43 -14.19
C THR A 94 -4.21 -9.00 -15.15
N ARG A 95 -3.62 -7.84 -14.91
CA ARG A 95 -2.47 -7.32 -15.65
C ARG A 95 -1.35 -7.01 -14.69
N LEU A 96 -0.15 -7.36 -15.08
CA LEU A 96 1.05 -7.08 -14.31
C LEU A 96 1.84 -5.99 -15.02
N GLU A 97 2.15 -4.93 -14.28
CA GLU A 97 2.93 -3.79 -14.77
C GLU A 97 4.22 -3.66 -13.98
N PRO A 98 5.31 -3.19 -14.58
CA PRO A 98 6.53 -2.88 -13.82
C PRO A 98 6.24 -1.78 -12.82
N GLY A 99 6.74 -1.93 -11.59
CA GLY A 99 6.67 -0.92 -10.56
C GLY A 99 7.68 0.21 -10.80
N ARG A 100 7.72 1.14 -9.88
CA ARG A 100 8.65 2.28 -9.90
C ARG A 100 10.10 1.82 -9.85
N ASP A 101 10.36 0.82 -9.03
CA ASP A 101 11.68 0.25 -8.82
C ASP A 101 11.77 -1.20 -9.33
N LYS A 102 12.98 -1.70 -9.50
CA LYS A 102 13.23 -3.10 -9.88
C LYS A 102 12.77 -4.10 -8.81
N THR A 103 12.48 -3.63 -7.61
CA THR A 103 12.07 -4.43 -6.45
C THR A 103 10.57 -4.48 -6.24
N GLU A 104 9.79 -3.91 -7.15
CA GLU A 104 8.33 -3.89 -7.04
C GLU A 104 7.64 -4.12 -8.38
N VAL A 105 6.43 -4.65 -8.29
CA VAL A 105 5.55 -4.89 -9.43
C VAL A 105 4.14 -4.45 -9.06
N ILE A 106 3.41 -3.96 -10.02
CA ILE A 106 2.03 -3.48 -9.85
C ILE A 106 1.08 -4.49 -10.50
N LEU A 107 0.14 -4.98 -9.71
CA LEU A 107 -0.93 -5.83 -10.19
C LEU A 107 -2.21 -5.00 -10.33
N ARG A 108 -2.78 -5.01 -11.53
CA ARG A 108 -4.10 -4.42 -11.81
C ARG A 108 -5.11 -5.51 -12.02
N ILE A 109 -6.31 -5.30 -11.51
CA ILE A 109 -7.45 -6.19 -11.67
C ILE A 109 -8.52 -5.38 -12.40
N GLU A 110 -9.04 -5.92 -13.50
CA GLU A 110 -10.16 -5.31 -14.21
C GLU A 110 -11.35 -5.16 -13.25
N ASP A 111 -12.13 -4.09 -13.41
CA ASP A 111 -13.29 -3.74 -12.59
C ASP A 111 -13.00 -3.34 -11.13
N VAL A 112 -11.73 -3.40 -10.68
CA VAL A 112 -11.33 -2.94 -9.35
C VAL A 112 -10.55 -1.64 -9.46
N ARG A 113 -11.08 -0.57 -8.88
CA ARG A 113 -10.38 0.72 -8.86
C ARG A 113 -9.07 0.61 -8.09
N GLY A 114 -7.99 1.08 -8.72
CA GLY A 114 -6.65 1.14 -8.15
C GLY A 114 -5.78 -0.05 -8.53
N HIS A 115 -4.70 -0.23 -7.80
CA HIS A 115 -3.68 -1.23 -8.07
C HIS A 115 -3.18 -1.86 -6.78
N TRP A 116 -2.58 -3.03 -6.91
CA TRP A 116 -1.99 -3.78 -5.82
C TRP A 116 -0.47 -3.78 -5.96
N TRP A 117 0.20 -3.50 -4.87
CA TRP A 117 1.67 -3.48 -4.81
C TRP A 117 2.20 -4.84 -4.43
N ILE A 118 3.15 -5.36 -5.22
CA ILE A 118 3.87 -6.59 -4.93
C ILE A 118 5.33 -6.21 -4.68
N GLY A 119 5.75 -6.22 -3.42
CA GLY A 119 7.14 -6.04 -3.05
C GLY A 119 7.93 -7.32 -3.33
N LEU A 120 9.06 -7.20 -4.02
CA LEU A 120 9.92 -8.32 -4.39
C LEU A 120 11.12 -8.48 -3.44
N THR A 121 11.16 -7.71 -2.37
CA THR A 121 12.19 -7.82 -1.33
C THR A 121 11.86 -9.01 -0.42
N HIS A 122 12.83 -9.89 -0.18
CA HIS A 122 12.67 -11.08 0.68
C HIS A 122 11.58 -12.06 0.24
N VAL A 123 11.32 -12.16 -1.07
CA VAL A 123 10.32 -13.08 -1.60
C VAL A 123 10.81 -14.51 -1.69
N ARG A 124 9.85 -15.44 -1.68
CA ARG A 124 10.09 -16.86 -1.89
C ARG A 124 9.29 -17.35 -3.09
N LEU A 125 9.95 -18.09 -3.96
CA LEU A 125 9.31 -18.78 -5.07
C LEU A 125 9.23 -20.27 -4.73
N ARG A 126 8.02 -20.81 -4.59
CA ARG A 126 7.78 -22.20 -4.16
C ARG A 126 8.54 -22.57 -2.87
N GLY A 127 8.57 -21.63 -1.90
CA GLY A 127 9.27 -21.84 -0.62
C GLY A 127 10.77 -21.50 -0.63
N THR A 128 11.40 -21.36 -1.80
CA THR A 128 12.82 -21.04 -1.92
C THR A 128 13.06 -19.54 -2.01
N PRO A 129 13.97 -18.92 -1.24
CA PRO A 129 14.30 -17.53 -1.36
C PRO A 129 14.95 -17.23 -2.70
N VAL A 130 14.50 -16.19 -3.38
CA VAL A 130 15.02 -15.77 -4.69
C VAL A 130 15.30 -14.28 -4.71
N SER A 131 16.19 -13.85 -5.60
CA SER A 131 16.46 -12.42 -5.81
C SER A 131 15.25 -11.73 -6.42
N ALA A 132 15.11 -10.42 -6.12
CA ALA A 132 14.01 -9.60 -6.66
C ALA A 132 13.98 -9.62 -8.19
N ALA A 133 15.13 -9.58 -8.86
CA ALA A 133 15.21 -9.63 -10.31
C ALA A 133 14.66 -10.95 -10.87
N ARG A 134 15.07 -12.09 -10.29
CA ARG A 134 14.60 -13.41 -10.71
C ARG A 134 13.09 -13.59 -10.48
N MET A 135 12.58 -13.10 -9.34
CA MET A 135 11.14 -13.13 -9.07
C MET A 135 10.38 -12.26 -10.07
N ARG A 136 10.88 -11.05 -10.35
CA ARG A 136 10.26 -10.15 -11.33
C ARG A 136 10.19 -10.80 -12.71
N ASP A 137 11.30 -11.37 -13.18
CA ASP A 137 11.34 -12.06 -14.47
C ASP A 137 10.36 -13.23 -14.52
N ALA A 138 10.27 -14.02 -13.45
CA ALA A 138 9.33 -15.13 -13.36
C ALA A 138 7.87 -14.66 -13.40
N LEU A 139 7.54 -13.60 -12.67
CA LEU A 139 6.20 -13.02 -12.69
C LEU A 139 5.85 -12.46 -14.08
N LEU A 140 6.73 -11.66 -14.67
CA LEU A 140 6.48 -11.09 -15.99
C LEU A 140 6.35 -12.16 -17.07
N ALA A 141 7.13 -13.23 -16.99
CA ALA A 141 7.02 -14.37 -17.90
C ALA A 141 5.66 -15.08 -17.76
N GLU A 142 5.14 -15.25 -16.54
CA GLU A 142 3.84 -15.87 -16.29
C GLU A 142 2.68 -15.04 -16.90
N TRP A 143 2.79 -13.71 -16.89
CA TRP A 143 1.82 -12.81 -17.53
C TRP A 143 2.10 -12.55 -19.02
N GLY A 144 3.11 -13.22 -19.61
CA GLY A 144 3.45 -13.06 -21.02
C GLY A 144 4.03 -11.70 -21.40
N VAL A 145 4.49 -10.92 -20.43
CA VAL A 145 5.14 -9.62 -20.68
C VAL A 145 6.54 -9.86 -21.21
N ARG A 146 6.77 -9.53 -22.48
CA ARG A 146 8.09 -9.72 -23.12
C ARG A 146 9.15 -8.80 -22.50
N LYS A 147 10.36 -9.34 -22.33
CA LYS A 147 11.53 -8.60 -21.80
C LYS A 147 11.90 -7.35 -22.63
N SER A 148 11.55 -7.31 -23.90
CA SER A 148 11.81 -6.18 -24.79
C SER A 148 11.10 -4.88 -24.36
N SER A 149 9.98 -4.99 -23.68
CA SER A 149 9.27 -3.81 -23.17
C SER A 149 9.90 -3.23 -21.88
N LEU A 150 10.89 -3.92 -21.30
CA LEU A 150 11.54 -3.54 -20.04
C LEU A 150 12.89 -2.83 -20.23
N HIS A 151 13.45 -2.89 -21.44
CA HIS A 151 14.79 -2.36 -21.76
C HIS A 151 14.67 -1.16 -22.70
N GLY A 152 14.03 -0.20 -22.43
CA GLY A 152 14.07 0.97 -23.27
C GLY A 152 13.35 2.12 -22.62
N GLY A 153 14.03 3.20 -22.46
CA GLY A 153 13.50 4.47 -22.04
C GLY A 153 12.46 5.07 -22.99
N ASP A 154 11.67 4.24 -23.66
CA ASP A 154 10.58 4.67 -24.53
C ASP A 154 9.28 3.99 -24.12
N LEU A 155 8.88 4.26 -22.90
CA LEU A 155 7.48 4.18 -22.53
C LEU A 155 6.86 5.42 -23.17
N GLY A 156 6.22 5.21 -24.33
CA GLY A 156 5.50 6.26 -25.02
C GLY A 156 4.62 7.07 -24.08
N PRO A 157 4.29 8.31 -24.42
CA PRO A 157 3.68 9.30 -23.53
C PRO A 157 2.30 8.89 -22.99
N ASP A 158 1.71 7.79 -23.45
CA ASP A 158 0.33 7.42 -23.18
C ASP A 158 0.10 6.37 -22.10
N LEU A 159 1.14 5.73 -21.59
CA LEU A 159 0.97 4.88 -20.41
C LEU A 159 1.03 5.78 -19.18
N GLY A 160 -0.10 6.36 -18.81
CA GLY A 160 -0.36 7.19 -17.63
C GLY A 160 0.66 7.07 -16.50
N ARG A 161 1.90 7.37 -16.84
CA ARG A 161 3.01 7.45 -15.91
C ARG A 161 2.61 8.51 -14.92
N TRP A 162 2.39 8.15 -13.71
CA TRP A 162 2.34 9.11 -12.63
C TRP A 162 3.65 9.89 -12.70
N LYS A 163 3.62 11.01 -13.40
CA LYS A 163 4.62 12.04 -13.18
C LYS A 163 4.55 12.26 -11.68
N SER A 164 5.65 11.99 -11.00
CA SER A 164 5.87 12.32 -9.61
C SER A 164 5.04 13.55 -9.28
N GLY A 165 4.16 13.45 -8.31
CA GLY A 165 3.12 14.36 -7.85
C GLY A 165 3.08 15.78 -8.39
N PRO A 166 2.06 16.56 -8.15
CA PRO A 166 1.99 17.90 -8.69
C PRO A 166 3.32 18.57 -8.38
N VAL A 167 4.09 18.85 -9.43
CA VAL A 167 5.21 19.77 -9.35
C VAL A 167 4.54 21.04 -8.89
N LEU A 168 4.74 21.41 -7.64
CA LEU A 168 4.44 22.73 -7.13
C LEU A 168 5.46 23.67 -7.76
N GLU A 169 5.37 23.84 -9.07
CA GLU A 169 5.97 24.98 -9.75
C GLU A 169 5.01 26.13 -9.51
N ASN A 170 5.55 27.14 -8.89
CA ASN A 170 4.96 28.46 -8.62
C ASN A 170 4.12 28.56 -7.34
N TRP A 171 4.87 28.75 -6.27
CA TRP A 171 4.52 29.76 -5.24
C TRP A 171 5.73 30.66 -5.02
#